data_56f6737e078644345dcbafc0be983eb8
#
_entry.id   56f6737e078644345dcbafc0be983eb8
#
_cell.length_a   1.000
_cell.length_b   1.000
_cell.length_c   1.000
_cell.angle_alpha   90.00
_cell.angle_beta   90.00
_cell.angle_gamma   90.00
#
_symmetry.space_group_name_H-M   'P 1'
#
loop_
_entity.id
_entity.type
_entity.pdbx_description
1 polymer ?
#
loop_
_entity_poly.entity_id
_entity_poly.type
_entity_poly.pdbx_seq_one_letter_code
_entity_poly.pdbx_strand_id
1 'polypeptide(L)'
;KISMITSQMSIDELVYIHPGVFIAHGQVVIGGVTEIKSGCFIAPWVSIGLMAGDVLGPTIGHGVFVGTGAKVLGPVTVGDGAVIAAQAMVIRDVPEGAKVAGIPAKPVGTT
;
A
#
# COMPACT_ATOMS: atom_id res chain seq x y z
N LYS A 1 -4.04 3.02 -16.70
CA LYS A 1 -5.15 3.29 -15.80
C LYS A 1 -5.97 2.03 -15.59
N ILE A 2 -6.31 1.78 -14.36
CA ILE A 2 -7.12 0.61 -14.03
C ILE A 2 -8.59 0.96 -14.22
N SER A 3 -9.28 0.05 -14.87
CA SER A 3 -10.71 0.23 -15.05
C SER A 3 -11.43 0.00 -13.72
N MET A 4 -12.36 0.87 -13.41
CA MET A 4 -13.16 0.76 -12.20
C MET A 4 -14.36 -0.13 -12.43
N ILE A 5 -14.10 -1.38 -12.76
CA ILE A 5 -15.18 -2.30 -13.07
C ILE A 5 -15.98 -2.63 -11.83
N THR A 6 -15.33 -2.73 -10.68
CA THR A 6 -16.02 -3.05 -9.46
C THR A 6 -16.27 -1.77 -8.69
N SER A 7 -17.44 -1.65 -8.12
CA SER A 7 -17.81 -0.46 -7.36
C SER A 7 -17.10 -0.38 -6.03
N GLN A 8 -16.31 -1.39 -5.68
CA GLN A 8 -15.67 -1.45 -4.37
C GLN A 8 -14.24 -0.97 -4.37
N MET A 9 -13.74 -0.57 -5.52
CA MET A 9 -12.41 0.02 -5.60
C MET A 9 -12.53 1.51 -5.84
N SER A 10 -11.69 2.28 -5.16
CA SER A 10 -11.60 3.71 -5.37
C SER A 10 -10.13 4.06 -5.58
N ILE A 11 -9.78 4.38 -6.80
CA ILE A 11 -8.39 4.64 -7.18
C ILE A 11 -8.35 5.97 -7.92
N ASP A 12 -7.63 6.93 -7.36
CA ASP A 12 -7.52 8.25 -7.94
C ASP A 12 -6.75 8.22 -9.26
N GLU A 13 -6.97 9.25 -10.06
CA GLU A 13 -6.29 9.37 -11.35
C GLU A 13 -4.80 9.61 -11.21
N LEU A 14 -4.37 10.14 -10.08
CA LEU A 14 -2.95 10.43 -9.85
C LEU A 14 -2.16 9.22 -9.38
N VAL A 15 -2.83 8.10 -9.20
CA VAL A 15 -2.17 6.87 -8.78
C VAL A 15 -1.56 6.19 -10.00
N TYR A 16 -0.30 5.82 -9.89
CA TYR A 16 0.37 5.09 -10.95
C TYR A 16 0.64 3.68 -10.49
N ILE A 17 -0.02 2.72 -11.12
CA ILE A 17 0.12 1.31 -10.78
C ILE A 17 0.80 0.60 -11.93
N HIS A 18 1.95 0.01 -11.65
CA HIS A 18 2.71 -0.72 -12.66
C HIS A 18 2.01 -2.02 -13.04
N PRO A 19 2.35 -2.59 -14.20
CA PRO A 19 1.85 -3.92 -14.55
C PRO A 19 2.27 -4.95 -13.53
N GLY A 20 1.46 -5.99 -13.39
CA GLY A 20 1.81 -7.10 -12.49
C GLY A 20 1.41 -6.89 -11.05
N VAL A 21 0.67 -5.83 -10.75
CA VAL A 21 0.13 -5.64 -9.41
C VAL A 21 -1.21 -6.37 -9.31
N PHE A 22 -1.35 -7.20 -8.28
CA PHE A 22 -2.62 -7.87 -8.02
C PHE A 22 -3.37 -7.13 -6.92
N ILE A 23 -4.57 -6.70 -7.23
CA ILE A 23 -5.44 -6.05 -6.25
C ILE A 23 -6.62 -6.97 -6.04
N ALA A 24 -6.75 -7.47 -4.82
CA ALA A 24 -7.77 -8.44 -4.49
C ALA A 24 -9.17 -7.82 -4.51
N HIS A 25 -10.16 -8.68 -4.58
CA HIS A 25 -11.54 -8.23 -4.49
C HIS A 25 -11.82 -7.63 -3.12
N GLY A 26 -12.80 -6.72 -3.10
CA GLY A 26 -13.19 -6.05 -1.87
C GLY A 26 -12.91 -4.57 -1.96
N GLN A 27 -13.09 -3.87 -0.86
CA GLN A 27 -12.86 -2.45 -0.86
C GLN A 27 -11.37 -2.16 -0.75
N VAL A 28 -10.85 -1.42 -1.72
CA VAL A 28 -9.48 -0.96 -1.72
C VAL A 28 -9.52 0.51 -2.10
N VAL A 29 -8.88 1.36 -1.32
CA VAL A 29 -8.83 2.79 -1.58
C VAL A 29 -7.37 3.18 -1.79
N ILE A 30 -7.07 3.76 -2.94
CA ILE A 30 -5.73 4.24 -3.26
C ILE A 30 -5.87 5.65 -3.77
N GLY A 31 -5.32 6.59 -3.05
CA GLY A 31 -5.48 8.00 -3.37
C GLY A 31 -4.19 8.77 -3.39
N GLY A 32 -4.29 10.01 -3.86
CA GLY A 32 -3.17 10.91 -3.92
C GLY A 32 -2.17 10.55 -5.00
N VAL A 33 -1.02 11.22 -4.95
CA VAL A 33 0.07 10.93 -5.88
C VAL A 33 0.83 9.72 -5.33
N THR A 34 0.43 8.54 -5.75
CA THR A 34 0.92 7.27 -5.22
C THR A 34 1.43 6.42 -6.36
N GLU A 35 2.51 5.70 -6.10
CA GLU A 35 3.06 4.77 -7.09
C GLU A 35 3.16 3.39 -6.46
N ILE A 36 2.68 2.37 -7.18
CA ILE A 36 2.77 0.98 -6.75
C ILE A 36 3.52 0.21 -7.85
N LYS A 37 4.69 -0.29 -7.50
CA LYS A 37 5.55 -0.94 -8.48
C LYS A 37 5.14 -2.39 -8.67
N SER A 38 5.72 -3.01 -9.67
CA SER A 38 5.24 -4.31 -10.14
C SER A 38 5.39 -5.42 -9.11
N GLY A 39 4.57 -6.44 -9.24
CA GLY A 39 4.65 -7.64 -8.41
C GLY A 39 4.03 -7.52 -7.03
N CYS A 40 3.39 -6.40 -6.73
CA CYS A 40 2.76 -6.22 -5.42
C CYS A 40 1.44 -6.96 -5.31
N PHE A 41 1.09 -7.35 -4.10
CA PHE A 41 -0.21 -7.91 -3.78
C PHE A 41 -0.90 -6.99 -2.78
N ILE A 42 -2.07 -6.48 -3.15
CA ILE A 42 -2.86 -5.58 -2.31
C ILE A 42 -4.11 -6.32 -1.87
N ALA A 43 -4.20 -6.63 -0.59
CA ALA A 43 -5.31 -7.40 -0.05
C ALA A 43 -6.57 -6.54 0.12
N PRO A 44 -7.72 -7.15 0.39
CA PRO A 44 -8.96 -6.40 0.60
C PRO A 44 -8.88 -5.43 1.79
N TRP A 45 -9.64 -4.36 1.71
CA TRP A 45 -9.79 -3.36 2.77
C TRP A 45 -8.52 -2.53 3.00
N VAL A 46 -7.57 -2.59 2.11
CA VAL A 46 -6.34 -1.79 2.21
C VAL A 46 -6.65 -0.35 1.83
N SER A 47 -6.05 0.59 2.57
CA SER A 47 -6.09 2.00 2.23
C SER A 47 -4.66 2.49 2.04
N ILE A 48 -4.40 3.06 0.88
CA ILE A 48 -3.10 3.65 0.56
C ILE A 48 -3.39 5.09 0.18
N GLY A 49 -2.87 6.03 0.93
CA GLY A 49 -3.29 7.37 0.68
C GLY A 49 -2.53 8.45 1.44
N LEU A 50 -3.22 9.54 1.66
CA LEU A 50 -2.61 10.77 2.13
C LEU A 50 -2.79 10.96 3.61
N MET A 51 -1.81 11.59 4.23
CA MET A 51 -2.01 12.23 5.52
C MET A 51 -2.61 13.61 5.28
N ALA A 52 -3.29 14.13 6.29
CA ALA A 52 -3.89 15.44 6.18
C ALA A 52 -2.82 16.49 5.86
N GLY A 53 -3.10 17.31 4.86
CA GLY A 53 -2.19 18.37 4.47
C GLY A 53 -1.18 17.98 3.40
N ASP A 54 -1.13 16.70 3.02
CA ASP A 54 -0.20 16.25 2.00
C ASP A 54 -0.90 15.95 0.70
N VAL A 55 -0.17 16.10 -0.40
CA VAL A 55 -0.64 15.68 -1.71
C VAL A 55 0.13 14.45 -2.20
N LEU A 56 1.29 14.18 -1.61
CA LEU A 56 2.09 13.01 -1.98
C LEU A 56 1.65 11.81 -1.17
N GLY A 57 1.38 10.74 -1.85
CA GLY A 57 1.09 9.47 -1.22
C GLY A 57 2.31 8.56 -1.19
N PRO A 58 2.12 7.33 -0.77
CA PRO A 58 3.22 6.39 -0.66
C PRO A 58 3.80 5.96 -1.99
N THR A 59 5.05 5.53 -1.95
CA THR A 59 5.67 4.79 -3.04
C THR A 59 5.87 3.36 -2.54
N ILE A 60 5.21 2.42 -3.19
CA ILE A 60 5.28 1.01 -2.81
C ILE A 60 6.26 0.33 -3.76
N GLY A 61 7.28 -0.29 -3.22
CA GLY A 61 8.30 -0.94 -4.02
C GLY A 61 7.82 -2.20 -4.71
N HIS A 62 8.74 -2.88 -5.40
CA HIS A 62 8.40 -4.11 -6.13
C HIS A 62 8.13 -5.25 -5.15
N GLY A 63 7.16 -6.07 -5.48
CA GLY A 63 6.93 -7.32 -4.75
C GLY A 63 6.49 -7.15 -3.31
N VAL A 64 5.89 -6.02 -2.96
CA VAL A 64 5.43 -5.78 -1.60
C VAL A 64 4.09 -6.48 -1.37
N PHE A 65 3.96 -7.10 -0.21
CA PHE A 65 2.69 -7.68 0.21
C PHE A 65 2.02 -6.76 1.22
N VAL A 66 0.82 -6.31 0.91
CA VAL A 66 0.04 -5.45 1.82
C VAL A 66 -1.14 -6.25 2.33
N GLY A 67 -1.14 -6.56 3.60
CA GLY A 67 -2.14 -7.44 4.21
C GLY A 67 -3.49 -6.77 4.38
N THR A 68 -4.49 -7.60 4.63
CA THR A 68 -5.89 -7.16 4.73
C THR A 68 -6.06 -6.05 5.75
N GLY A 69 -6.74 -5.00 5.33
CA GLY A 69 -7.07 -3.91 6.25
C GLY A 69 -5.93 -2.99 6.61
N ALA A 70 -4.75 -3.23 6.06
CA ALA A 70 -3.61 -2.37 6.35
C ALA A 70 -3.80 -0.98 5.76
N LYS A 71 -3.14 -0.02 6.36
CA LYS A 71 -3.18 1.37 5.90
C LYS A 71 -1.75 1.86 5.72
N VAL A 72 -1.48 2.45 4.57
CA VAL A 72 -0.18 3.03 4.26
C VAL A 72 -0.42 4.48 3.91
N LEU A 73 0.01 5.37 4.77
CA LEU A 73 -0.40 6.77 4.69
C LEU A 73 0.78 7.70 4.67
N GLY A 74 0.66 8.74 3.85
CA GLY A 74 1.65 9.79 3.75
C GLY A 74 2.76 9.47 2.77
N PRO A 75 3.70 10.39 2.61
CA PRO A 75 4.74 10.25 1.59
C PRO A 75 5.85 9.30 2.04
N VAL A 76 5.47 8.06 2.36
CA VAL A 76 6.40 7.04 2.82
C VAL A 76 6.86 6.18 1.65
N THR A 77 8.03 5.59 1.80
CA THR A 77 8.54 4.64 0.83
C THR A 77 8.57 3.25 1.47
N VAL A 78 7.89 2.32 0.85
CA VAL A 78 7.91 0.92 1.27
C VAL A 78 8.89 0.19 0.38
N GLY A 79 9.93 -0.37 0.97
CA GLY A 79 11.01 -0.99 0.21
C GLY A 79 10.57 -2.28 -0.47
N ASP A 80 11.34 -2.67 -1.49
CA ASP A 80 11.03 -3.86 -2.28
C ASP A 80 10.93 -5.09 -1.38
N GLY A 81 9.97 -5.94 -1.65
CA GLY A 81 9.83 -7.20 -0.95
C GLY A 81 9.34 -7.09 0.48
N ALA A 82 8.98 -5.90 0.93
CA ALA A 82 8.48 -5.74 2.29
C ALA A 82 7.13 -6.42 2.47
N VAL A 83 6.83 -6.78 3.71
CA VAL A 83 5.56 -7.39 4.07
C VAL A 83 4.89 -6.52 5.12
N ILE A 84 3.71 -6.04 4.81
CA ILE A 84 2.91 -5.24 5.73
C ILE A 84 1.81 -6.13 6.25
N ALA A 85 1.82 -6.40 7.55
CA ALA A 85 0.88 -7.32 8.15
C ALA A 85 -0.54 -6.76 8.10
N ALA A 86 -1.52 -7.64 8.22
CA ALA A 86 -2.91 -7.26 8.26
C ALA A 86 -3.14 -6.24 9.37
N GLN A 87 -3.96 -5.24 9.08
CA GLN A 87 -4.37 -4.19 10.02
C GLN A 87 -3.24 -3.26 10.47
N ALA A 88 -2.06 -3.38 9.90
CA ALA A 88 -0.96 -2.48 10.25
C ALA A 88 -1.22 -1.07 9.74
N MET A 89 -0.70 -0.08 10.44
CA MET A 89 -0.78 1.30 9.98
C MET A 89 0.62 1.82 9.76
N VAL A 90 1.01 1.95 8.50
CA VAL A 90 2.34 2.38 8.10
C VAL A 90 2.34 3.88 7.87
N ILE A 91 3.10 4.59 8.69
CA ILE A 91 3.24 6.04 8.59
C ILE A 91 4.71 6.47 8.51
N ARG A 92 5.61 5.51 8.35
CA ARG A 92 7.05 5.76 8.19
C ARG A 92 7.58 4.81 7.13
N ASP A 93 8.75 5.13 6.61
CA ASP A 93 9.40 4.29 5.61
C ASP A 93 9.60 2.88 6.13
N VAL A 94 9.46 1.93 5.24
CA VAL A 94 9.68 0.51 5.55
C VAL A 94 10.88 0.04 4.75
N PRO A 95 11.90 -0.50 5.42
CA PRO A 95 13.08 -0.98 4.70
C PRO A 95 12.77 -2.14 3.78
N GLU A 96 13.63 -2.30 2.79
CA GLU A 96 13.54 -3.42 1.85
C GLU A 96 13.55 -4.74 2.61
N GLY A 97 12.63 -5.63 2.26
CA GLY A 97 12.55 -6.96 2.85
C GLY A 97 12.03 -7.02 4.27
N ALA A 98 11.69 -5.89 4.87
CA ALA A 98 11.25 -5.90 6.26
C ALA A 98 9.79 -6.36 6.39
N LYS A 99 9.49 -6.93 7.53
CA LYS A 99 8.10 -7.18 7.93
C LYS A 99 7.73 -6.18 9.00
N VAL A 100 6.57 -5.56 8.84
CA VAL A 100 6.09 -4.60 9.83
C VAL A 100 4.67 -4.94 10.23
N ALA A 101 4.33 -4.64 11.48
CA ALA A 101 3.00 -4.91 12.02
C ALA A 101 2.68 -3.89 13.10
N GLY A 102 1.41 -3.75 13.39
CA GLY A 102 0.94 -2.93 14.49
C GLY A 102 0.51 -1.53 14.09
N ILE A 103 0.09 -0.77 15.09
CA ILE A 103 -0.39 0.60 14.95
C ILE A 103 0.33 1.44 15.99
N PRO A 104 1.31 2.28 15.61
CA PRO A 104 1.93 2.37 14.30
C PRO A 104 2.75 1.12 13.97
N ALA A 105 2.91 0.84 12.69
CA ALA A 105 3.63 -0.34 12.25
C ALA A 105 5.11 -0.24 12.61
N LYS A 106 5.65 -1.34 13.10
CA LYS A 106 7.05 -1.46 13.47
C LYS A 106 7.58 -2.78 12.98
N PRO A 107 8.88 -2.86 12.74
CA PRO A 107 9.47 -4.14 12.36
C PRO A 107 9.15 -5.21 13.38
N VAL A 108 8.79 -6.40 12.88
CA VAL A 108 8.55 -7.54 13.73
C VAL A 108 9.57 -8.59 13.42
N GLY A 109 9.87 -9.33 14.47
CA GLY A 109 10.83 -10.37 14.54
C GLY A 109 11.47 -10.74 13.30
N THR A 110 12.46 -11.38 13.49
CA THR A 110 13.09 -11.91 12.39
C THR A 110 12.87 -13.30 12.49
N THR A 111 12.65 -13.87 11.64
CA THR A 111 12.76 -15.29 11.80
C THR A 111 13.14 -15.97 10.65
#